data_24183107ac4fcd8552334320e638659b
#
_entry.id   24183107ac4fcd8552334320e638659b
#
_cell.length_a   1.000
_cell.length_b   1.000
_cell.length_c   1.000
_cell.angle_alpha   90.00
_cell.angle_beta   90.00
_cell.angle_gamma   90.00
#
_symmetry.space_group_name_H-M   'P 1'
#
loop_
_entity.id
_entity.type
_entity.pdbx_description
1 polymer ?
#
loop_
_entity_poly.entity_id
_entity_poly.type
_entity_poly.pdbx_seq_one_letter_code
_entity_poly.pdbx_strand_id
1 'polypeptide(L)'
;MKKTLNVIKNVLVWLIVAMAVFMMIFTVVSVTTFDRRDRSLFGYQAFIVLSDSMSKTDFSAGDLVLVKEVDPATLQEGDIIAYQSRSTENYGETVTHKIRRLTTTAEGEPGFITYGTTTDTDDERIVTYSDVLGKYRTHIPKVGSFFLFLKTTPGYIVCILIPFLLLILLQGFNCIKLFRQYKQEQTAELQAQREKLEAERAESQRLMAELQALKAELAGQKKDEPQAQPAETEQEAKT
;
A
#
# COMPACT_ATOMS: atom_id res chain seq x y z
N MET A 1 16.52 18.42 14.04
CA MET A 1 16.41 18.25 12.60
C MET A 1 16.37 16.77 12.14
N LYS A 2 17.32 15.88 12.51
CA LYS A 2 17.30 14.47 12.06
C LYS A 2 16.07 13.65 12.53
N LYS A 3 15.58 13.87 13.75
CA LYS A 3 14.37 13.20 14.27
C LYS A 3 13.10 13.60 13.53
N THR A 4 12.93 14.90 13.24
CA THR A 4 11.79 15.43 12.48
C THR A 4 11.76 14.90 11.05
N LEU A 5 12.93 14.82 10.41
CA LEU A 5 13.05 14.27 9.04
C LEU A 5 12.68 12.78 8.99
N ASN A 6 13.06 11.99 10.00
CA ASN A 6 12.68 10.58 10.09
C ASN A 6 11.17 10.39 10.33
N VAL A 7 10.55 11.26 11.14
CA VAL A 7 9.09 11.23 11.36
C VAL A 7 8.36 11.56 10.06
N ILE A 8 8.76 12.62 9.36
CA ILE A 8 8.18 13.00 8.06
C ILE A 8 8.31 11.86 7.04
N LYS A 9 9.49 11.24 6.96
CA LYS A 9 9.73 10.10 6.07
C LYS A 9 8.81 8.91 6.39
N ASN A 10 8.66 8.55 7.69
CA ASN A 10 7.79 7.45 8.09
C ASN A 10 6.31 7.76 7.80
N VAL A 11 5.87 8.99 8.08
CA VAL A 11 4.51 9.43 7.75
C VAL A 11 4.26 9.34 6.24
N LEU A 12 5.22 9.79 5.41
CA LEU A 12 5.12 9.70 3.96
C LEU A 12 5.00 8.24 3.47
N VAL A 13 5.82 7.35 4.01
CA VAL A 13 5.78 5.91 3.68
C VAL A 13 4.41 5.31 4.04
N TRP A 14 3.91 5.57 5.25
CA TRP A 14 2.60 5.09 5.67
C TRP A 14 1.45 5.66 4.83
N LEU A 15 1.56 6.92 4.42
CA LEU A 15 0.58 7.55 3.53
C LEU A 15 0.57 6.89 2.14
N ILE A 16 1.74 6.58 1.58
CA ILE A 16 1.84 5.87 0.29
C ILE A 16 1.28 4.45 0.41
N VAL A 17 1.58 3.74 1.50
CA VAL A 17 1.03 2.40 1.75
C VAL A 17 -0.48 2.44 1.89
N ALA A 18 -1.02 3.39 2.67
CA ALA A 18 -2.46 3.56 2.83
C ALA A 18 -3.14 3.87 1.48
N MET A 19 -2.52 4.73 0.65
CA MET A 19 -3.01 5.03 -0.69
C MET A 19 -2.99 3.80 -1.61
N ALA A 20 -1.93 2.99 -1.56
CA ALA A 20 -1.82 1.77 -2.35
C ALA A 20 -2.90 0.74 -1.95
N VAL A 21 -3.12 0.55 -0.65
CA VAL A 21 -4.17 -0.33 -0.11
C VAL A 21 -5.56 0.20 -0.50
N PHE A 22 -5.79 1.50 -0.38
CA PHE A 22 -7.04 2.14 -0.81
C PHE A 22 -7.28 1.91 -2.31
N MET A 23 -6.27 2.10 -3.17
CA MET A 23 -6.37 1.87 -4.61
C MET A 23 -6.61 0.40 -4.94
N MET A 24 -6.01 -0.53 -4.20
CA MET A 24 -6.26 -1.96 -4.37
C MET A 24 -7.72 -2.31 -4.04
N ILE A 25 -8.21 -1.86 -2.89
CA ILE A 25 -9.61 -2.05 -2.48
C ILE A 25 -10.55 -1.40 -3.49
N PHE A 26 -10.24 -0.16 -3.91
CA PHE A 26 -11.00 0.56 -4.91
C PHE A 26 -11.05 -0.20 -6.26
N THR A 27 -9.93 -0.74 -6.74
CA THR A 27 -9.89 -1.52 -7.99
C THR A 27 -10.75 -2.77 -7.88
N VAL A 28 -10.63 -3.51 -6.78
CA VAL A 28 -11.46 -4.71 -6.54
C VAL A 28 -12.94 -4.32 -6.49
N VAL A 29 -13.30 -3.31 -5.72
CA VAL A 29 -14.67 -2.81 -5.61
C VAL A 29 -15.16 -2.30 -6.97
N SER A 30 -14.35 -1.54 -7.70
CA SER A 30 -14.69 -1.00 -9.01
C SER A 30 -14.99 -2.13 -10.01
N VAL A 31 -14.07 -3.09 -10.16
CA VAL A 31 -14.26 -4.23 -11.09
C VAL A 31 -15.44 -5.10 -10.68
N THR A 32 -15.61 -5.34 -9.38
CA THR A 32 -16.74 -6.15 -8.90
C THR A 32 -18.06 -5.39 -8.85
N THR A 33 -18.09 -4.06 -8.79
CA THR A 33 -19.30 -3.25 -8.55
C THR A 33 -19.83 -2.57 -9.81
N PHE A 34 -18.98 -2.15 -10.75
CA PHE A 34 -19.41 -1.35 -11.90
C PHE A 34 -19.90 -2.16 -13.12
N ASP A 35 -19.80 -3.49 -13.09
CA ASP A 35 -20.11 -4.35 -14.25
C ASP A 35 -21.47 -5.06 -14.19
N ARG A 36 -22.31 -4.81 -13.18
CA ARG A 36 -23.64 -5.44 -13.03
C ARG A 36 -24.72 -4.43 -12.69
N ARG A 37 -25.85 -4.58 -13.38
CA ARG A 37 -27.05 -3.72 -13.28
C ARG A 37 -27.72 -3.68 -11.90
N ASP A 38 -27.40 -4.58 -10.98
CA ASP A 38 -28.10 -4.76 -9.69
C ASP A 38 -27.41 -4.12 -8.49
N ARG A 39 -26.48 -3.16 -8.73
CA ARG A 39 -25.65 -2.69 -7.62
C ARG A 39 -25.98 -1.30 -7.15
N SER A 40 -26.97 -1.25 -6.28
CA SER A 40 -27.16 -0.12 -5.39
C SER A 40 -26.41 -0.37 -4.08
N LEU A 41 -25.58 0.58 -3.68
CA LEU A 41 -25.00 0.62 -2.33
C LEU A 41 -25.95 1.44 -1.45
N PHE A 42 -26.62 0.78 -0.51
CA PHE A 42 -27.67 1.41 0.33
C PHE A 42 -28.82 2.07 -0.46
N GLY A 43 -29.19 1.50 -1.62
CA GLY A 43 -30.23 2.05 -2.49
C GLY A 43 -29.77 3.23 -3.37
N TYR A 44 -28.46 3.51 -3.42
CA TYR A 44 -27.87 4.51 -4.32
C TYR A 44 -26.97 3.87 -5.36
N GLN A 45 -27.06 4.39 -6.57
CA GLN A 45 -26.16 4.08 -7.68
C GLN A 45 -25.34 5.32 -8.04
N ALA A 46 -24.11 5.14 -8.48
CA ALA A 46 -23.20 6.23 -8.85
C ALA A 46 -22.85 6.11 -10.33
N PHE A 47 -23.01 7.21 -11.07
CA PHE A 47 -22.69 7.27 -12.49
C PHE A 47 -21.76 8.44 -12.79
N ILE A 48 -20.81 8.24 -13.71
CA ILE A 48 -19.94 9.32 -14.19
C ILE A 48 -20.62 9.98 -15.38
N VAL A 49 -20.80 11.28 -15.32
CA VAL A 49 -21.36 12.08 -16.39
C VAL A 49 -20.33 12.20 -17.51
N LEU A 50 -20.70 11.78 -18.72
CA LEU A 50 -19.81 11.79 -19.89
C LEU A 50 -20.04 12.97 -20.82
N SER A 51 -21.19 13.66 -20.72
CA SER A 51 -21.57 14.76 -21.61
C SER A 51 -22.03 15.99 -20.82
N ASP A 52 -22.02 17.15 -21.47
CA ASP A 52 -22.47 18.41 -20.88
C ASP A 52 -23.96 18.70 -21.15
N SER A 53 -24.77 17.69 -21.45
CA SER A 53 -26.20 17.84 -21.75
C SER A 53 -27.02 18.49 -20.61
N MET A 54 -26.54 18.39 -19.38
CA MET A 54 -27.19 18.93 -18.17
C MET A 54 -26.40 20.13 -17.56
N SER A 55 -25.35 20.61 -18.19
CA SER A 55 -24.42 21.57 -17.59
C SER A 55 -24.98 22.97 -17.40
N LYS A 56 -26.10 23.30 -18.07
CA LYS A 56 -26.71 24.63 -17.95
C LYS A 56 -27.32 24.89 -16.56
N THR A 57 -27.86 23.86 -15.92
CA THR A 57 -28.62 24.05 -14.68
C THR A 57 -28.19 23.13 -13.54
N ASP A 58 -27.56 21.97 -13.82
CA ASP A 58 -27.43 20.94 -12.81
C ASP A 58 -25.99 20.44 -12.63
N PHE A 59 -25.45 19.61 -13.53
CA PHE A 59 -24.12 19.01 -13.41
C PHE A 59 -23.45 18.92 -14.78
N SER A 60 -22.13 18.76 -14.82
CA SER A 60 -21.31 18.80 -16.03
C SER A 60 -20.58 17.49 -16.27
N ALA A 61 -20.03 17.34 -17.47
CA ALA A 61 -19.15 16.23 -17.80
C ALA A 61 -18.01 16.09 -16.78
N GLY A 62 -17.78 14.85 -16.34
CA GLY A 62 -16.78 14.54 -15.32
C GLY A 62 -17.26 14.61 -13.88
N ASP A 63 -18.50 14.99 -13.62
CA ASP A 63 -19.10 14.89 -12.32
C ASP A 63 -19.52 13.45 -12.00
N LEU A 64 -19.57 13.10 -10.71
CA LEU A 64 -20.12 11.84 -10.24
C LEU A 64 -21.54 12.09 -9.71
N VAL A 65 -22.52 11.55 -10.40
CA VAL A 65 -23.95 11.68 -10.05
C VAL A 65 -24.36 10.52 -9.16
N LEU A 66 -25.07 10.83 -8.07
CA LEU A 66 -25.68 9.85 -7.18
C LEU A 66 -27.19 9.79 -7.42
N VAL A 67 -27.64 8.59 -7.77
CA VAL A 67 -29.02 8.29 -8.11
C VAL A 67 -29.62 7.35 -7.08
N LYS A 68 -30.83 7.60 -6.63
CA LYS A 68 -31.56 6.73 -5.71
C LYS A 68 -32.63 5.98 -6.49
N GLU A 69 -32.67 4.67 -6.31
CA GLU A 69 -33.74 3.83 -6.82
C GLU A 69 -35.09 4.28 -6.24
N VAL A 70 -36.08 4.47 -7.10
CA VAL A 70 -37.44 4.90 -6.76
C VAL A 70 -38.46 4.17 -7.65
N ASP A 71 -39.67 4.09 -7.21
CA ASP A 71 -40.76 3.63 -8.07
C ASP A 71 -41.00 4.66 -9.20
N PRO A 72 -40.84 4.27 -10.46
CA PRO A 72 -41.05 5.17 -11.60
C PRO A 72 -42.41 5.85 -11.63
N ALA A 73 -43.46 5.21 -11.07
CA ALA A 73 -44.81 5.77 -11.00
C ALA A 73 -44.89 7.03 -10.11
N THR A 74 -43.90 7.25 -9.23
CA THR A 74 -43.83 8.41 -8.34
C THR A 74 -43.12 9.62 -8.93
N LEU A 75 -42.50 9.46 -10.10
CA LEU A 75 -41.74 10.50 -10.77
C LEU A 75 -42.66 11.54 -11.41
N GLN A 76 -42.19 12.79 -11.41
CA GLN A 76 -42.97 13.95 -11.85
C GLN A 76 -42.18 14.78 -12.88
N GLU A 77 -42.87 15.65 -13.58
CA GLU A 77 -42.25 16.66 -14.46
C GLU A 77 -41.22 17.49 -13.69
N GLY A 78 -40.07 17.74 -14.31
CA GLY A 78 -38.96 18.46 -13.70
C GLY A 78 -38.01 17.57 -12.86
N ASP A 79 -38.35 16.32 -12.57
CA ASP A 79 -37.46 15.38 -11.94
C ASP A 79 -36.30 15.00 -12.88
N ILE A 80 -35.10 14.83 -12.35
CA ILE A 80 -33.96 14.32 -13.10
C ILE A 80 -33.83 12.83 -12.80
N ILE A 81 -33.79 12.03 -13.86
CA ILE A 81 -33.72 10.57 -13.79
C ILE A 81 -32.48 10.05 -14.52
N ALA A 82 -31.90 8.98 -14.00
CA ALA A 82 -30.98 8.15 -14.75
C ALA A 82 -31.74 6.98 -15.36
N TYR A 83 -31.49 6.72 -16.62
CA TYR A 83 -32.14 5.63 -17.36
C TYR A 83 -31.18 5.01 -18.35
N GLN A 84 -31.49 3.78 -18.79
CA GLN A 84 -30.77 3.11 -19.85
C GLN A 84 -31.30 3.56 -21.20
N SER A 85 -30.44 4.18 -22.01
CA SER A 85 -30.85 4.65 -23.33
C SER A 85 -31.14 3.48 -24.31
N ARG A 86 -32.22 3.64 -25.06
CA ARG A 86 -32.54 2.79 -26.21
C ARG A 86 -32.38 3.54 -27.54
N SER A 87 -31.84 4.75 -27.53
CA SER A 87 -31.53 5.49 -28.75
C SER A 87 -30.40 4.81 -29.52
N THR A 88 -30.43 4.93 -30.85
CA THR A 88 -29.40 4.36 -31.74
C THR A 88 -28.02 4.96 -31.50
N GLU A 89 -27.93 6.19 -31.02
CA GLU A 89 -26.67 6.90 -30.81
C GLU A 89 -25.92 6.40 -29.55
N ASN A 90 -26.64 6.04 -28.51
CA ASN A 90 -26.08 5.68 -27.20
C ASN A 90 -26.78 4.47 -26.57
N TYR A 91 -27.08 3.47 -27.38
CA TYR A 91 -27.79 2.26 -26.96
C TYR A 91 -27.09 1.53 -25.84
N GLY A 92 -27.82 1.34 -24.73
CA GLY A 92 -27.32 0.64 -23.56
C GLY A 92 -26.50 1.51 -22.59
N GLU A 93 -26.22 2.77 -22.94
CA GLU A 93 -25.56 3.70 -22.05
C GLU A 93 -26.53 4.26 -21.00
N THR A 94 -25.97 4.63 -19.84
CA THR A 94 -26.75 5.34 -18.81
C THR A 94 -26.76 6.82 -19.13
N VAL A 95 -27.94 7.36 -19.35
CA VAL A 95 -28.21 8.78 -19.58
C VAL A 95 -28.89 9.37 -18.34
N THR A 96 -28.57 10.61 -18.03
CA THR A 96 -29.19 11.34 -16.92
C THR A 96 -29.78 12.64 -17.45
N HIS A 97 -31.10 12.69 -17.60
CA HIS A 97 -31.85 13.81 -18.18
C HIS A 97 -33.04 14.20 -17.32
N LYS A 98 -33.63 15.35 -17.60
CA LYS A 98 -34.76 15.89 -16.89
C LYS A 98 -36.07 15.48 -17.56
N ILE A 99 -37.07 15.11 -16.78
CA ILE A 99 -38.42 14.79 -17.29
C ILE A 99 -39.09 16.07 -17.73
N ARG A 100 -39.48 16.13 -19.00
CA ARG A 100 -40.27 17.24 -19.55
C ARG A 100 -41.74 17.01 -19.31
N ARG A 101 -42.25 15.80 -19.60
CA ARG A 101 -43.63 15.40 -19.38
C ARG A 101 -43.80 13.90 -19.30
N LEU A 102 -44.87 13.47 -18.68
CA LEU A 102 -45.30 12.10 -18.67
C LEU A 102 -46.02 11.80 -20.00
N THR A 103 -45.87 10.57 -20.49
CA THR A 103 -46.47 10.13 -21.76
C THR A 103 -46.73 8.63 -21.74
N THR A 104 -47.23 8.12 -22.85
CA THR A 104 -47.47 6.70 -23.05
C THR A 104 -46.88 6.33 -24.42
N THR A 105 -46.26 5.15 -24.53
CA THR A 105 -45.79 4.61 -25.82
C THR A 105 -46.92 4.21 -26.72
N ALA A 106 -46.64 3.92 -27.98
CA ALA A 106 -47.64 3.43 -28.94
C ALA A 106 -48.29 2.10 -28.50
N GLU A 107 -47.57 1.31 -27.71
CA GLU A 107 -48.00 0.03 -27.13
C GLU A 107 -48.80 0.20 -25.84
N GLY A 108 -49.00 1.44 -25.36
CA GLY A 108 -49.76 1.74 -24.14
C GLY A 108 -48.93 1.68 -22.84
N GLU A 109 -47.60 1.52 -22.93
CA GLU A 109 -46.76 1.52 -21.76
C GLU A 109 -46.51 2.95 -21.23
N PRO A 110 -46.58 3.21 -19.91
CA PRO A 110 -46.28 4.50 -19.33
C PRO A 110 -44.80 4.81 -19.46
N GLY A 111 -44.48 6.10 -19.68
CA GLY A 111 -43.09 6.54 -19.85
C GLY A 111 -42.96 8.05 -19.74
N PHE A 112 -41.78 8.52 -20.03
CA PHE A 112 -41.34 9.91 -19.90
C PHE A 112 -40.72 10.42 -21.21
N ILE A 113 -41.06 11.65 -21.59
CA ILE A 113 -40.23 12.42 -22.50
C ILE A 113 -39.23 13.19 -21.68
N THR A 114 -37.94 12.97 -21.97
CA THR A 114 -36.80 13.58 -21.27
C THR A 114 -36.09 14.58 -22.16
N TYR A 115 -35.26 15.45 -21.58
CA TYR A 115 -34.47 16.42 -22.30
C TYR A 115 -33.20 16.78 -21.54
N GLY A 116 -32.13 17.16 -22.28
CA GLY A 116 -30.93 17.77 -21.72
C GLY A 116 -31.12 19.28 -21.56
N THR A 117 -30.77 19.82 -20.40
CA THR A 117 -30.99 21.24 -20.07
C THR A 117 -30.12 22.20 -20.90
N THR A 118 -29.06 21.72 -21.51
CA THR A 118 -28.16 22.54 -22.35
C THR A 118 -28.76 22.86 -23.71
N THR A 119 -29.31 21.86 -24.38
CA THR A 119 -29.93 22.00 -25.71
C THR A 119 -31.40 22.35 -25.64
N ASP A 120 -32.06 22.00 -24.54
CA ASP A 120 -33.51 22.15 -24.31
C ASP A 120 -34.37 21.45 -25.39
N THR A 121 -33.81 20.38 -26.00
CA THR A 121 -34.47 19.57 -27.03
C THR A 121 -34.93 18.25 -26.42
N ASP A 122 -36.15 17.82 -26.76
CA ASP A 122 -36.70 16.52 -26.36
C ASP A 122 -35.86 15.38 -26.91
N ASP A 123 -35.66 14.36 -26.07
CA ASP A 123 -35.00 13.13 -26.51
C ASP A 123 -35.92 12.38 -27.53
N GLU A 124 -35.29 11.76 -28.52
CA GLU A 124 -36.05 11.10 -29.62
C GLU A 124 -36.94 9.96 -29.12
N ARG A 125 -36.53 9.28 -28.04
CA ARG A 125 -37.21 8.09 -27.56
C ARG A 125 -37.84 8.31 -26.19
N ILE A 126 -39.07 7.75 -26.05
CA ILE A 126 -39.75 7.69 -24.78
C ILE A 126 -39.00 6.73 -23.85
N VAL A 127 -38.69 7.20 -22.65
CA VAL A 127 -38.08 6.40 -21.57
C VAL A 127 -39.21 5.65 -20.87
N THR A 128 -39.26 4.34 -20.98
CA THR A 128 -40.25 3.53 -20.28
C THR A 128 -39.89 3.32 -18.82
N TYR A 129 -40.83 2.94 -18.00
CA TYR A 129 -40.60 2.67 -16.57
C TYR A 129 -39.52 1.60 -16.33
N SER A 130 -39.44 0.61 -17.24
CA SER A 130 -38.43 -0.45 -17.18
C SER A 130 -37.02 0.02 -17.48
N ASP A 131 -36.86 1.17 -18.12
CA ASP A 131 -35.56 1.76 -18.44
C ASP A 131 -35.00 2.66 -17.30
N VAL A 132 -35.87 3.08 -16.38
CA VAL A 132 -35.48 3.96 -15.27
C VAL A 132 -34.62 3.22 -14.27
N LEU A 133 -33.44 3.77 -13.98
CA LEU A 133 -32.51 3.28 -12.95
C LEU A 133 -32.76 3.97 -11.59
N GLY A 134 -33.26 5.22 -11.61
CA GLY A 134 -33.61 5.95 -10.41
C GLY A 134 -33.64 7.46 -10.60
N LYS A 135 -33.91 8.16 -9.49
CA LYS A 135 -33.99 9.63 -9.42
C LYS A 135 -32.68 10.22 -8.92
N TYR A 136 -32.19 11.25 -9.60
CA TYR A 136 -31.05 12.06 -9.16
C TYR A 136 -31.26 12.63 -7.75
N ARG A 137 -30.22 12.61 -6.96
CA ARG A 137 -30.21 13.18 -5.61
C ARG A 137 -29.17 14.26 -5.42
N THR A 138 -27.95 14.02 -5.87
CA THR A 138 -26.84 14.95 -5.76
C THR A 138 -25.73 14.57 -6.72
N HIS A 139 -24.75 15.45 -6.90
CA HIS A 139 -23.54 15.16 -7.63
C HIS A 139 -22.31 15.61 -6.85
N ILE A 140 -21.16 15.01 -7.18
CA ILE A 140 -19.87 15.40 -6.63
C ILE A 140 -19.02 15.90 -7.80
N PRO A 141 -18.69 17.21 -7.83
CA PRO A 141 -17.99 17.80 -8.96
C PRO A 141 -16.61 17.20 -9.19
N LYS A 142 -16.27 16.94 -10.45
CA LYS A 142 -14.94 16.47 -10.94
C LYS A 142 -14.44 15.13 -10.40
N VAL A 143 -15.16 14.49 -9.51
CA VAL A 143 -14.78 13.15 -8.99
C VAL A 143 -14.83 12.11 -10.11
N GLY A 144 -15.81 12.17 -11.00
CA GLY A 144 -15.86 11.32 -12.18
C GLY A 144 -14.66 11.53 -13.11
N SER A 145 -14.23 12.79 -13.32
CA SER A 145 -13.02 13.11 -14.10
C SER A 145 -11.77 12.45 -13.52
N PHE A 146 -11.63 12.42 -12.20
CA PHE A 146 -10.52 11.73 -11.54
C PHE A 146 -10.54 10.23 -11.84
N PHE A 147 -11.69 9.57 -11.77
CA PHE A 147 -11.82 8.16 -12.11
C PHE A 147 -11.57 7.88 -13.60
N LEU A 148 -12.05 8.75 -14.49
CA LEU A 148 -11.76 8.65 -15.91
C LEU A 148 -10.25 8.79 -16.17
N PHE A 149 -9.58 9.74 -15.51
CA PHE A 149 -8.12 9.91 -15.59
C PHE A 149 -7.38 8.64 -15.13
N LEU A 150 -7.81 8.03 -14.00
CA LEU A 150 -7.21 6.78 -13.50
C LEU A 150 -7.30 5.62 -14.49
N LYS A 151 -8.33 5.59 -15.35
CA LYS A 151 -8.46 4.57 -16.40
C LYS A 151 -7.53 4.82 -17.60
N THR A 152 -6.93 6.01 -17.71
CA THR A 152 -5.97 6.30 -18.77
C THR A 152 -4.59 5.74 -18.45
N THR A 153 -3.80 5.43 -19.49
CA THR A 153 -2.40 4.98 -19.31
C THR A 153 -1.55 5.98 -18.51
N PRO A 154 -1.59 7.31 -18.79
CA PRO A 154 -0.89 8.29 -17.95
C PRO A 154 -1.38 8.30 -16.50
N GLY A 155 -2.68 8.22 -16.28
CA GLY A 155 -3.26 8.20 -14.93
C GLY A 155 -2.79 6.99 -14.13
N TYR A 156 -2.79 5.81 -14.74
CA TYR A 156 -2.27 4.60 -14.12
C TYR A 156 -0.78 4.73 -13.75
N ILE A 157 0.05 5.26 -14.67
CA ILE A 157 1.49 5.45 -14.41
C ILE A 157 1.71 6.42 -13.26
N VAL A 158 1.07 7.58 -13.28
CA VAL A 158 1.27 8.63 -12.28
C VAL A 158 0.72 8.22 -10.91
N CYS A 159 -0.47 7.65 -10.87
CA CYS A 159 -1.15 7.39 -9.59
C CYS A 159 -0.79 6.04 -8.96
N ILE A 160 -0.32 5.08 -9.74
CA ILE A 160 -0.02 3.73 -9.24
C ILE A 160 1.46 3.41 -9.38
N LEU A 161 2.02 3.46 -10.61
CA LEU A 161 3.38 3.00 -10.87
C LEU A 161 4.43 3.88 -10.18
N ILE A 162 4.34 5.21 -10.30
CA ILE A 162 5.34 6.14 -9.72
C ILE A 162 5.37 6.04 -8.19
N PRO A 163 4.25 6.13 -7.43
CA PRO A 163 4.28 5.99 -5.98
C PRO A 163 4.81 4.62 -5.52
N PHE A 164 4.45 3.55 -6.24
CA PHE A 164 4.93 2.21 -5.92
C PHE A 164 6.43 2.06 -6.14
N LEU A 165 6.95 2.57 -7.27
CA LEU A 165 8.39 2.58 -7.55
C LEU A 165 9.17 3.41 -6.51
N LEU A 166 8.64 4.59 -6.14
CA LEU A 166 9.23 5.43 -5.11
C LEU A 166 9.28 4.70 -3.76
N LEU A 167 8.25 3.96 -3.41
CA LEU A 167 8.20 3.15 -2.19
C LEU A 167 9.26 2.06 -2.20
N ILE A 168 9.41 1.33 -3.31
CA ILE A 168 10.45 0.30 -3.47
C ILE A 168 11.84 0.92 -3.29
N LEU A 169 12.12 2.06 -3.94
CA LEU A 169 13.42 2.75 -3.81
C LEU A 169 13.69 3.17 -2.37
N LEU A 170 12.71 3.79 -1.70
CA LEU A 170 12.86 4.21 -0.29
C LEU A 170 13.11 3.04 0.64
N GLN A 171 12.40 1.93 0.46
CA GLN A 171 12.61 0.72 1.27
C GLN A 171 13.92 0.02 0.94
N GLY A 172 14.32 -0.02 -0.34
CA GLY A 172 15.60 -0.54 -0.77
C GLY A 172 16.77 0.19 -0.12
N PHE A 173 16.75 1.52 -0.10
CA PHE A 173 17.77 2.33 0.58
C PHE A 173 17.82 2.05 2.09
N ASN A 174 16.67 1.88 2.74
CA ASN A 174 16.62 1.53 4.15
C ASN A 174 17.20 0.14 4.42
N CYS A 175 16.89 -0.83 3.58
CA CYS A 175 17.42 -2.20 3.67
C CYS A 175 18.95 -2.23 3.51
N ILE A 176 19.49 -1.51 2.52
CA ILE A 176 20.94 -1.39 2.31
C ILE A 176 21.63 -0.74 3.52
N LYS A 177 21.02 0.31 4.08
CA LYS A 177 21.57 0.97 5.28
C LYS A 177 21.59 0.02 6.48
N LEU A 178 20.52 -0.70 6.74
CA LEU A 178 20.42 -1.69 7.81
C LEU A 178 21.43 -2.82 7.63
N PHE A 179 21.57 -3.32 6.41
CA PHE A 179 22.56 -4.35 6.09
C PHE A 179 23.99 -3.90 6.34
N ARG A 180 24.31 -2.64 5.99
CA ARG A 180 25.64 -2.06 6.27
C ARG A 180 25.89 -1.94 7.78
N GLN A 181 24.90 -1.51 8.56
CA GLN A 181 25.02 -1.44 10.01
C GLN A 181 25.24 -2.82 10.62
N TYR A 182 24.45 -3.81 10.23
CA TYR A 182 24.59 -5.18 10.71
C TYR A 182 25.98 -5.78 10.38
N LYS A 183 26.48 -5.52 9.17
CA LYS A 183 27.84 -5.94 8.80
C LYS A 183 28.92 -5.25 9.63
N GLN A 184 28.78 -3.98 9.95
CA GLN A 184 29.71 -3.24 10.82
C GLN A 184 29.69 -3.78 12.26
N GLU A 185 28.53 -4.08 12.80
CA GLU A 185 28.40 -4.68 14.14
C GLU A 185 29.07 -6.06 14.20
N GLN A 186 28.82 -6.91 13.21
CA GLN A 186 29.48 -8.23 13.15
C GLN A 186 30.99 -8.14 13.03
N THR A 187 31.50 -7.20 12.22
CA THR A 187 32.97 -7.01 12.10
C THR A 187 33.58 -6.47 13.38
N ALA A 188 32.89 -5.58 14.08
CA ALA A 188 33.35 -5.05 15.38
C ALA A 188 33.35 -6.13 16.47
N GLU A 189 32.33 -6.97 16.52
CA GLU A 189 32.29 -8.12 17.46
C GLU A 189 33.41 -9.12 17.17
N LEU A 190 33.67 -9.44 15.91
CA LEU A 190 34.77 -10.32 15.51
C LEU A 190 36.14 -9.74 15.87
N GLN A 191 36.33 -8.44 15.72
CA GLN A 191 37.56 -7.76 16.13
C GLN A 191 37.73 -7.79 17.65
N ALA A 192 36.67 -7.50 18.42
CA ALA A 192 36.69 -7.57 19.86
C ALA A 192 36.99 -9.00 20.38
N GLN A 193 36.48 -10.01 19.73
CA GLN A 193 36.80 -11.42 20.06
C GLN A 193 38.26 -11.75 19.77
N ARG A 194 38.81 -11.28 18.64
CA ARG A 194 40.24 -11.49 18.32
C ARG A 194 41.16 -10.79 19.31
N GLU A 195 40.88 -9.55 19.69
CA GLU A 195 41.64 -8.81 20.67
C GLU A 195 41.64 -9.52 22.06
N LYS A 196 40.49 -10.06 22.49
CA LYS A 196 40.38 -10.87 23.70
C LYS A 196 41.27 -12.12 23.63
N LEU A 197 41.18 -12.85 22.50
CA LEU A 197 41.94 -14.07 22.28
C LEU A 197 43.47 -13.80 22.23
N GLU A 198 43.88 -12.69 21.65
CA GLU A 198 45.29 -12.26 21.61
C GLU A 198 45.77 -11.87 23.02
N ALA A 199 44.95 -11.17 23.82
CA ALA A 199 45.26 -10.85 25.20
C ALA A 199 45.42 -12.12 26.07
N GLU A 200 44.49 -13.08 25.97
CA GLU A 200 44.58 -14.37 26.68
C GLU A 200 45.81 -15.17 26.25
N ARG A 201 46.16 -15.17 24.96
CA ARG A 201 47.39 -15.82 24.48
C ARG A 201 48.63 -15.15 25.03
N ALA A 202 48.68 -13.83 25.07
CA ALA A 202 49.80 -13.09 25.59
C ALA A 202 49.97 -13.34 27.12
N GLU A 203 48.88 -13.40 27.86
CA GLU A 203 48.87 -13.73 29.28
C GLU A 203 49.37 -15.18 29.53
N SER A 204 48.83 -16.13 28.75
CA SER A 204 49.26 -17.54 28.82
C SER A 204 50.77 -17.69 28.49
N GLN A 205 51.29 -16.96 27.51
CA GLN A 205 52.73 -16.94 27.19
C GLN A 205 53.58 -16.37 28.31
N ARG A 206 53.12 -15.31 28.96
CA ARG A 206 53.81 -14.72 30.14
C ARG A 206 53.86 -15.71 31.30
N LEU A 207 52.73 -16.37 31.62
CA LEU A 207 52.67 -17.38 32.68
C LEU A 207 53.59 -18.56 32.36
N MET A 208 53.63 -19.01 31.11
CA MET A 208 54.53 -20.13 30.69
C MET A 208 55.98 -19.72 30.82
N ALA A 209 56.36 -18.49 30.48
CA ALA A 209 57.75 -17.96 30.64
C ALA A 209 58.12 -17.85 32.10
N GLU A 210 57.20 -17.39 32.96
CA GLU A 210 57.40 -17.28 34.40
C GLU A 210 57.58 -18.67 35.04
N LEU A 211 56.75 -19.65 34.67
CA LEU A 211 56.93 -21.06 35.08
C LEU A 211 58.25 -21.67 34.61
N GLN A 212 58.75 -21.33 33.44
CA GLN A 212 60.03 -21.79 32.96
C GLN A 212 61.20 -21.16 33.77
N ALA A 213 61.08 -19.86 34.07
CA ALA A 213 62.07 -19.17 34.92
C ALA A 213 62.13 -19.76 36.31
N LEU A 214 60.98 -19.97 36.96
CA LEU A 214 60.90 -20.63 38.28
C LEU A 214 61.47 -22.05 38.29
N LYS A 215 61.20 -22.85 37.24
CA LYS A 215 61.79 -24.18 37.08
C LYS A 215 63.31 -24.14 36.92
N ALA A 216 63.82 -23.13 36.20
CA ALA A 216 65.27 -22.95 36.06
C ALA A 216 65.95 -22.58 37.37
N GLU A 217 65.30 -21.69 38.15
CA GLU A 217 65.76 -21.29 39.47
C GLU A 217 65.79 -22.45 40.49
N LEU A 218 64.74 -23.26 40.54
CA LEU A 218 64.69 -24.47 41.33
C LEU A 218 65.71 -25.53 40.94
N ALA A 219 66.00 -25.63 39.63
CA ALA A 219 67.04 -26.56 39.13
C ALA A 219 68.47 -26.07 39.48
N GLY A 220 68.64 -24.74 39.57
CA GLY A 220 69.90 -24.12 40.05
C GLY A 220 70.11 -24.36 41.58
N GLN A 221 69.07 -24.19 42.39
CA GLN A 221 69.15 -24.45 43.84
C GLN A 221 69.46 -25.92 44.20
N LYS A 222 68.97 -26.87 43.38
CA LYS A 222 69.24 -28.32 43.56
C LYS A 222 70.68 -28.71 43.23
N LYS A 223 71.47 -27.89 42.54
CA LYS A 223 72.87 -28.09 42.22
C LYS A 223 73.81 -27.61 43.31
N ASP A 224 73.35 -26.68 44.16
CA ASP A 224 74.16 -26.12 45.23
C ASP A 224 73.97 -26.84 46.61
N GLU A 225 73.19 -27.91 46.69
CA GLU A 225 73.11 -28.77 47.86
C GLU A 225 74.34 -29.69 47.91
N PRO A 226 75.20 -29.65 48.99
CA PRO A 226 76.40 -30.50 49.07
C PRO A 226 75.96 -31.96 49.14
N GLN A 227 76.51 -32.78 48.26
CA GLN A 227 76.45 -34.25 48.37
C GLN A 227 77.04 -34.67 49.74
N ALA A 228 76.14 -35.00 50.66
CA ALA A 228 76.52 -35.81 51.83
C ALA A 228 77.04 -37.17 51.37
N GLN A 229 78.36 -37.45 51.60
CA GLN A 229 79.02 -38.70 51.41
C GLN A 229 78.27 -39.80 52.14
N PRO A 230 78.11 -41.03 51.58
CA PRO A 230 77.71 -42.21 52.30
C PRO A 230 78.91 -42.68 53.18
N ALA A 231 78.73 -42.74 54.49
CA ALA A 231 79.60 -43.44 55.38
C ALA A 231 79.54 -44.93 55.10
N GLU A 232 80.73 -45.48 54.77
CA GLU A 232 81.02 -46.87 54.86
C GLU A 232 80.87 -47.37 56.34
N THR A 233 80.12 -48.36 56.50
CA THR A 233 80.30 -49.25 57.72
C THR A 233 80.25 -50.70 57.19
N GLU A 234 81.46 -51.26 57.25
CA GLU A 234 81.77 -52.67 57.13
C GLU A 234 81.20 -53.53 58.29
N GLN A 235 81.11 -54.82 57.96
CA GLN A 235 81.18 -55.97 58.82
C GLN A 235 79.88 -56.31 59.57
N GLU A 236 79.57 -57.55 59.76
CA GLU A 236 80.04 -58.93 59.69
C GLU A 236 78.86 -59.84 59.83
N ALA A 237 78.82 -60.85 59.04
CA ALA A 237 79.04 -62.26 59.40
C ALA A 237 77.85 -63.03 59.99
N LYS A 238 77.66 -64.17 59.34
CA LYS A 238 77.24 -65.54 59.88
C LYS A 238 75.79 -65.69 60.41
N THR A 239 75.01 -66.41 59.71
CA THR A 239 74.86 -67.89 59.74
C THR A 239 73.83 -68.29 58.70
#